data_0efc38017277f2b60cc971c8d6ab3fcb
#
_entry.id   0efc38017277f2b60cc971c8d6ab3fcb
#
_cell.length_a   1.000
_cell.length_b   1.000
_cell.length_c   1.000
_cell.angle_alpha   90.00
_cell.angle_beta   90.00
_cell.angle_gamma   90.00
#
_symmetry.space_group_name_H-M   'P 1'
#
loop_
_entity.id
_entity.type
_entity.pdbx_description
1 polymer ?
#
loop_
_entity_poly.entity_id
_entity_poly.type
_entity_poly.pdbx_seq_one_letter_code
_entity_poly.pdbx_strand_id
1 'polypeptide(L)'
;MTLPATPVEFREHTFREHTIATDLAGGYQVVACDVNHDGKMDLIALASGMTDLVWFENPGWERHVIARNLPRMINLAAWDIDGDGIPEIALAHEFSMRAKESIGIVSILKHNGDPRGPWTVTEIDRLPTSHRLRWVDIDGTGKKVLVNAPLTGADAEAPDYRDRVPLVFYRPGDWKRRIIDDSSEGLVHGITITDWDGDGHDEILSAGFNGIQLYKVGAGGNWNRSLIAKGDPAAWPKSGSSDVAVGHIGRERFLAAIEPWHGNQVAVYRANGGVWQREVIDASLVDGHTIATVDLAGDGADEIVAGFRGKPQRVYIYSFDGKRWNRQTLDDGGISAAACAVADLNGDGRPDIACIGSATHNLKWYENLGPVKRTQR
;
A
#
# COMPACT_ATOMS: atom_id res chain seq x y z
N MET A 1 -25.67 28.51 9.26
CA MET A 1 -24.56 28.98 10.09
C MET A 1 -23.63 27.82 10.27
N THR A 2 -22.54 27.78 9.50
CA THR A 2 -21.45 26.83 9.68
C THR A 2 -20.65 27.30 10.89
N LEU A 3 -20.58 26.46 11.93
CA LEU A 3 -19.64 26.68 13.02
C LEU A 3 -18.22 26.76 12.41
N PRO A 4 -17.38 27.74 12.81
CA PRO A 4 -16.00 27.77 12.36
C PRO A 4 -15.32 26.49 12.84
N ALA A 5 -14.67 25.79 11.93
CA ALA A 5 -13.82 24.66 12.27
C ALA A 5 -12.77 25.14 13.30
N THR A 6 -12.68 24.45 14.42
CA THR A 6 -11.63 24.70 15.42
C THR A 6 -10.29 24.55 14.68
N PRO A 7 -9.33 25.49 14.82
CA PRO A 7 -8.03 25.32 14.18
C PRO A 7 -7.40 24.02 14.66
N VAL A 8 -7.10 23.12 13.75
CA VAL A 8 -6.30 21.92 14.04
C VAL A 8 -4.90 22.43 14.40
N GLU A 9 -4.50 22.26 15.65
CA GLU A 9 -3.18 22.67 16.10
C GLU A 9 -2.20 21.53 15.78
N PHE A 10 -1.09 21.82 15.07
CA PHE A 10 -0.04 20.83 14.83
C PHE A 10 0.40 20.19 16.15
N ARG A 11 0.35 18.88 16.21
CA ARG A 11 0.81 18.09 17.36
C ARG A 11 1.81 17.06 16.87
N GLU A 12 2.99 17.09 17.46
CA GLU A 12 3.95 16.01 17.29
C GLU A 12 3.43 14.76 18.01
N HIS A 13 3.64 13.59 17.42
CA HIS A 13 3.32 12.30 18.00
C HIS A 13 4.54 11.70 18.69
N THR A 14 4.31 11.01 19.79
CA THR A 14 5.35 10.24 20.48
C THR A 14 5.24 8.79 20.05
N PHE A 15 6.34 8.20 19.62
CA PHE A 15 6.42 6.79 19.26
C PHE A 15 7.47 6.05 20.08
N ARG A 16 7.25 4.77 20.29
CA ARG A 16 8.23 3.83 20.79
C ARG A 16 8.57 2.84 19.69
N GLU A 17 9.85 2.77 19.31
CA GLU A 17 10.33 1.84 18.31
C GLU A 17 10.51 0.44 18.91
N HIS A 18 10.08 -0.58 18.13
CA HIS A 18 10.30 -1.99 18.38
C HIS A 18 10.86 -2.65 17.13
N THR A 19 11.91 -3.46 17.30
CA THR A 19 12.45 -4.29 16.21
C THR A 19 11.92 -5.71 16.34
N ILE A 20 11.27 -6.21 15.28
CA ILE A 20 10.69 -7.57 15.23
C ILE A 20 11.68 -8.56 14.61
N ALA A 21 12.32 -8.16 13.48
CA ALA A 21 13.26 -9.00 12.76
C ALA A 21 14.38 -8.17 12.12
N THR A 22 15.55 -8.80 11.86
CA THR A 22 16.74 -8.14 11.26
C THR A 22 17.36 -8.96 10.11
N ASP A 23 16.68 -10.02 9.67
CA ASP A 23 17.19 -11.00 8.71
C ASP A 23 16.27 -11.18 7.48
N LEU A 24 15.43 -10.20 7.20
CA LEU A 24 14.51 -10.22 6.05
C LEU A 24 15.18 -9.65 4.79
N ALA A 25 16.06 -10.43 4.18
CA ALA A 25 16.86 -10.01 3.03
C ALA A 25 16.00 -9.46 1.89
N GLY A 26 16.19 -8.17 1.55
CA GLY A 26 15.37 -7.50 0.55
C GLY A 26 13.91 -7.32 0.96
N GLY A 27 13.64 -6.99 2.24
CA GLY A 27 12.30 -6.71 2.74
C GLY A 27 11.53 -5.80 1.80
N TYR A 28 10.31 -6.18 1.42
CA TYR A 28 9.59 -5.46 0.35
C TYR A 28 8.17 -5.05 0.74
N GLN A 29 7.42 -5.94 1.39
CA GLN A 29 6.07 -5.63 1.86
C GLN A 29 5.82 -6.20 3.25
N VAL A 30 5.09 -5.44 4.06
CA VAL A 30 4.46 -5.88 5.32
C VAL A 30 2.96 -5.66 5.22
N VAL A 31 2.18 -6.62 5.73
CA VAL A 31 0.72 -6.55 5.83
C VAL A 31 0.31 -6.90 7.25
N ALA A 32 -0.55 -6.08 7.84
CA ALA A 32 -1.16 -6.37 9.13
C ALA A 32 -2.52 -7.04 8.93
N CYS A 33 -2.71 -8.22 9.52
CA CYS A 33 -3.99 -8.93 9.58
C CYS A 33 -3.97 -9.95 10.73
N ASP A 34 -5.13 -10.34 11.22
CA ASP A 34 -5.27 -11.42 12.19
C ASP A 34 -5.15 -12.77 11.44
N VAL A 35 -3.96 -13.39 11.50
CA VAL A 35 -3.64 -14.61 10.74
C VAL A 35 -4.16 -15.87 11.46
N ASN A 36 -4.32 -15.81 12.78
CA ASN A 36 -4.68 -16.98 13.60
C ASN A 36 -6.06 -16.89 14.25
N HIS A 37 -6.81 -15.82 13.91
CA HIS A 37 -8.16 -15.56 14.43
C HIS A 37 -8.21 -15.42 15.98
N ASP A 38 -7.19 -14.77 16.56
CA ASP A 38 -7.14 -14.52 18.01
C ASP A 38 -7.57 -13.09 18.39
N GLY A 39 -7.96 -12.28 17.42
CA GLY A 39 -8.42 -10.91 17.59
C GLY A 39 -7.28 -9.88 17.66
N LYS A 40 -6.03 -10.27 17.41
CA LYS A 40 -4.88 -9.35 17.34
C LYS A 40 -4.32 -9.29 15.94
N MET A 41 -3.80 -8.13 15.58
CA MET A 41 -3.15 -7.94 14.28
C MET A 41 -1.74 -8.53 14.30
N ASP A 42 -1.51 -9.55 13.48
CA ASP A 42 -0.21 -10.09 13.16
C ASP A 42 0.43 -9.35 11.99
N LEU A 43 1.70 -9.67 11.69
CA LEU A 43 2.41 -9.08 10.56
C LEU A 43 2.90 -10.16 9.59
N ILE A 44 2.39 -10.15 8.35
CA ILE A 44 2.96 -10.97 7.27
C ILE A 44 4.08 -10.17 6.61
N ALA A 45 5.26 -10.74 6.50
CA ALA A 45 6.44 -10.11 5.90
C ALA A 45 6.88 -10.83 4.63
N LEU A 46 6.97 -10.07 3.55
CA LEU A 46 7.46 -10.50 2.24
C LEU A 46 8.81 -9.85 1.98
N ALA A 47 9.79 -10.66 1.63
CA ALA A 47 11.14 -10.20 1.27
C ALA A 47 11.57 -10.77 -0.07
N SER A 48 11.92 -9.91 -1.02
CA SER A 48 12.22 -10.29 -2.41
C SER A 48 13.50 -11.10 -2.57
N GLY A 49 14.41 -11.01 -1.60
CA GLY A 49 15.65 -11.79 -1.51
C GLY A 49 15.51 -13.13 -0.78
N MET A 50 14.30 -13.44 -0.31
CA MET A 50 13.98 -14.71 0.36
C MET A 50 13.04 -15.56 -0.50
N THR A 51 12.94 -16.85 -0.17
CA THR A 51 12.01 -17.79 -0.81
C THR A 51 10.92 -18.29 0.14
N ASP A 52 11.01 -17.92 1.40
CA ASP A 52 10.02 -18.25 2.43
C ASP A 52 9.14 -17.05 2.70
N LEU A 53 7.82 -17.21 2.59
CA LEU A 53 6.85 -16.24 3.09
C LEU A 53 6.63 -16.51 4.57
N VAL A 54 6.74 -15.47 5.40
CA VAL A 54 6.68 -15.58 6.85
C VAL A 54 5.66 -14.63 7.46
N TRP A 55 5.16 -14.97 8.64
CA TRP A 55 4.40 -14.07 9.46
C TRP A 55 4.91 -14.08 10.90
N PHE A 56 4.61 -13.04 11.66
CA PHE A 56 5.02 -12.83 13.03
C PHE A 56 3.77 -12.71 13.89
N GLU A 57 3.62 -13.65 14.83
CA GLU A 57 2.45 -13.77 15.70
C GLU A 57 2.52 -12.78 16.85
N ASN A 58 1.49 -11.94 16.96
CA ASN A 58 1.31 -10.98 18.04
C ASN A 58 0.76 -11.70 19.30
N PRO A 59 1.22 -11.40 20.54
CA PRO A 59 2.10 -10.28 20.91
C PRO A 59 3.58 -10.65 21.00
N GLY A 60 3.93 -11.90 20.86
CA GLY A 60 5.30 -12.40 21.08
C GLY A 60 6.21 -12.22 19.87
N TRP A 61 5.64 -11.93 18.70
CA TRP A 61 6.30 -11.84 17.42
C TRP A 61 7.07 -13.10 17.05
N GLU A 62 6.54 -14.26 17.47
CA GLU A 62 7.07 -15.56 17.04
C GLU A 62 6.94 -15.69 15.52
N ARG A 63 8.04 -16.12 14.87
CA ARG A 63 8.11 -16.25 13.41
C ARG A 63 7.59 -17.61 12.97
N HIS A 64 6.63 -17.61 12.07
CA HIS A 64 6.09 -18.80 11.42
C HIS A 64 6.31 -18.72 9.91
N VAL A 65 6.44 -19.89 9.27
CA VAL A 65 6.62 -19.99 7.80
C VAL A 65 5.30 -20.43 7.19
N ILE A 66 4.72 -19.54 6.37
CA ILE A 66 3.48 -19.82 5.62
C ILE A 66 3.78 -20.82 4.49
N ALA A 67 4.77 -20.51 3.64
CA ALA A 67 5.14 -21.35 2.53
C ALA A 67 6.63 -21.16 2.15
N ARG A 68 7.21 -22.16 1.51
CA ARG A 68 8.62 -22.20 1.09
C ARG A 68 8.75 -22.30 -0.42
N ASN A 69 9.94 -22.02 -0.92
CA ASN A 69 10.29 -22.13 -2.34
C ASN A 69 9.45 -21.22 -3.25
N LEU A 70 9.21 -19.99 -2.80
CA LEU A 70 8.49 -18.93 -3.53
C LEU A 70 9.49 -17.83 -3.93
N PRO A 71 10.27 -18.01 -5.00
CA PRO A 71 11.33 -17.06 -5.35
C PRO A 71 10.75 -15.75 -5.88
N ARG A 72 11.49 -14.66 -5.67
CA ARG A 72 11.19 -13.33 -6.21
C ARG A 72 9.78 -12.86 -5.90
N MET A 73 9.35 -13.06 -4.63
CA MET A 73 8.08 -12.55 -4.14
C MET A 73 8.06 -11.02 -4.22
N ILE A 74 6.92 -10.43 -4.59
CA ILE A 74 6.83 -8.99 -4.80
C ILE A 74 5.64 -8.33 -4.10
N ASN A 75 4.49 -8.97 -4.03
CA ASN A 75 3.32 -8.39 -3.35
C ASN A 75 2.36 -9.48 -2.88
N LEU A 76 1.64 -9.17 -1.82
CA LEU A 76 0.58 -10.03 -1.29
C LEU A 76 -0.65 -9.21 -0.86
N ALA A 77 -1.79 -9.88 -0.79
CA ALA A 77 -3.02 -9.36 -0.21
C ALA A 77 -3.72 -10.48 0.58
N ALA A 78 -4.12 -10.20 1.80
CA ALA A 78 -4.80 -11.15 2.69
C ALA A 78 -6.30 -10.83 2.77
N TRP A 79 -7.14 -11.85 2.69
CA TRP A 79 -8.60 -11.74 2.85
C TRP A 79 -9.20 -13.10 3.15
N ASP A 80 -10.07 -13.19 4.13
CA ASP A 80 -10.85 -14.40 4.44
C ASP A 80 -11.91 -14.62 3.34
N ILE A 81 -11.62 -15.55 2.41
CA ILE A 81 -12.44 -15.81 1.23
C ILE A 81 -13.63 -16.72 1.56
N ASP A 82 -13.43 -17.68 2.46
CA ASP A 82 -14.43 -18.71 2.76
C ASP A 82 -15.15 -18.54 4.09
N GLY A 83 -14.78 -17.50 4.86
CA GLY A 83 -15.48 -17.10 6.09
C GLY A 83 -15.13 -17.94 7.30
N ASP A 84 -13.96 -18.60 7.31
CA ASP A 84 -13.51 -19.40 8.47
C ASP A 84 -12.75 -18.57 9.52
N GLY A 85 -12.52 -17.29 9.25
CA GLY A 85 -11.86 -16.33 10.13
C GLY A 85 -10.36 -16.24 9.93
N ILE A 86 -9.74 -17.08 9.10
CA ILE A 86 -8.32 -17.09 8.79
C ILE A 86 -8.16 -16.65 7.32
N PRO A 87 -7.41 -15.55 7.05
CA PRO A 87 -7.34 -15.04 5.69
C PRO A 87 -6.55 -15.94 4.76
N GLU A 88 -7.05 -16.19 3.55
CA GLU A 88 -6.22 -16.64 2.45
C GLU A 88 -5.32 -15.51 1.98
N ILE A 89 -4.15 -15.90 1.45
CA ILE A 89 -3.15 -14.96 0.95
C ILE A 89 -3.02 -15.09 -0.56
N ALA A 90 -3.34 -14.03 -1.29
CA ALA A 90 -2.95 -13.91 -2.68
C ALA A 90 -1.51 -13.41 -2.75
N LEU A 91 -0.64 -14.09 -3.51
CA LEU A 91 0.78 -13.77 -3.62
C LEU A 91 1.20 -13.66 -5.07
N ALA A 92 1.88 -12.56 -5.43
CA ALA A 92 2.60 -12.41 -6.69
C ALA A 92 4.09 -12.73 -6.47
N HIS A 93 4.62 -13.67 -7.26
CA HIS A 93 6.01 -14.10 -7.18
C HIS A 93 6.58 -14.42 -8.57
N GLU A 94 7.84 -14.87 -8.66
CA GLU A 94 8.58 -14.98 -9.92
C GLU A 94 8.59 -13.67 -10.71
N PHE A 95 8.69 -12.57 -9.97
CA PHE A 95 8.73 -11.21 -10.52
C PHE A 95 10.14 -10.87 -11.04
N SER A 96 10.19 -10.09 -12.12
CA SER A 96 11.38 -9.39 -12.59
C SER A 96 11.00 -8.01 -13.10
N MET A 97 11.89 -7.02 -12.90
CA MET A 97 11.79 -5.69 -13.52
C MET A 97 11.95 -5.74 -15.04
N ARG A 98 12.59 -6.80 -15.55
CA ARG A 98 12.67 -7.08 -16.99
C ARG A 98 11.47 -7.92 -17.37
N ALA A 99 10.53 -7.34 -18.10
CA ALA A 99 9.25 -7.98 -18.40
C ALA A 99 9.41 -9.37 -19.01
N LYS A 100 10.35 -9.52 -19.95
CA LYS A 100 10.65 -10.82 -20.64
C LYS A 100 11.25 -11.90 -19.72
N GLU A 101 11.76 -11.53 -18.54
CA GLU A 101 12.29 -12.45 -17.53
C GLU A 101 11.29 -12.72 -16.40
N SER A 102 10.17 -12.00 -16.37
CA SER A 102 9.16 -12.13 -15.35
C SER A 102 8.11 -13.17 -15.75
N ILE A 103 8.02 -14.26 -14.98
CA ILE A 103 6.91 -15.21 -15.13
C ILE A 103 5.62 -14.60 -14.57
N GLY A 104 5.72 -13.92 -13.43
CA GLY A 104 4.61 -13.22 -12.79
C GLY A 104 3.52 -14.19 -12.31
N ILE A 105 3.91 -15.20 -11.52
CA ILE A 105 2.96 -16.17 -10.96
C ILE A 105 2.10 -15.49 -9.91
N VAL A 106 0.79 -15.71 -9.98
CA VAL A 106 -0.18 -15.37 -8.93
C VAL A 106 -0.67 -16.66 -8.30
N SER A 107 -0.53 -16.77 -6.99
CA SER A 107 -0.93 -17.94 -6.21
C SER A 107 -1.88 -17.56 -5.08
N ILE A 108 -2.77 -18.47 -4.72
CA ILE A 108 -3.55 -18.41 -3.49
C ILE A 108 -2.97 -19.40 -2.51
N LEU A 109 -2.69 -18.92 -1.30
CA LEU A 109 -2.20 -19.71 -0.19
C LEU A 109 -3.33 -19.86 0.83
N LYS A 110 -3.59 -21.10 1.24
CA LYS A 110 -4.63 -21.45 2.21
C LYS A 110 -4.04 -22.33 3.31
N HIS A 111 -4.37 -22.03 4.56
CA HIS A 111 -4.01 -22.86 5.71
C HIS A 111 -4.70 -24.23 5.66
N ASN A 112 -4.13 -25.23 6.35
CA ASN A 112 -4.66 -26.59 6.40
C ASN A 112 -5.30 -26.90 7.79
N GLY A 113 -5.97 -25.91 8.40
CA GLY A 113 -6.60 -25.98 9.71
C GLY A 113 -5.80 -25.37 10.85
N ASP A 114 -4.46 -25.38 10.78
CA ASP A 114 -3.58 -24.67 11.71
C ASP A 114 -2.76 -23.62 10.94
N PRO A 115 -2.95 -22.31 11.20
CA PRO A 115 -2.21 -21.25 10.50
C PRO A 115 -0.70 -21.26 10.78
N ARG A 116 -0.26 -21.90 11.87
CA ARG A 116 1.17 -22.06 12.20
C ARG A 116 1.83 -23.19 11.42
N GLY A 117 1.02 -24.10 10.85
CA GLY A 117 1.47 -25.17 9.99
C GLY A 117 1.73 -24.73 8.55
N PRO A 118 2.19 -25.64 7.68
CA PRO A 118 2.40 -25.34 6.27
C PRO A 118 1.09 -25.13 5.51
N TRP A 119 1.04 -24.09 4.67
CA TRP A 119 -0.12 -23.75 3.85
C TRP A 119 -0.04 -24.41 2.49
N THR A 120 -1.20 -24.68 1.89
CA THR A 120 -1.31 -25.13 0.49
C THR A 120 -1.15 -23.93 -0.44
N VAL A 121 -0.27 -24.06 -1.43
CA VAL A 121 -0.04 -23.04 -2.47
C VAL A 121 -0.69 -23.51 -3.77
N THR A 122 -1.61 -22.73 -4.30
CA THR A 122 -2.30 -22.99 -5.56
C THR A 122 -2.05 -21.87 -6.55
N GLU A 123 -1.34 -22.17 -7.63
CA GLU A 123 -1.16 -21.22 -8.74
C GLU A 123 -2.51 -21.01 -9.44
N ILE A 124 -2.89 -19.74 -9.66
CA ILE A 124 -4.13 -19.36 -10.34
C ILE A 124 -3.91 -18.68 -11.69
N ASP A 125 -2.74 -18.03 -11.88
CA ASP A 125 -2.43 -17.37 -13.14
C ASP A 125 -0.92 -17.12 -13.31
N ARG A 126 -0.51 -16.87 -14.57
CA ARG A 126 0.80 -16.36 -14.97
C ARG A 126 0.59 -15.12 -15.80
N LEU A 127 0.88 -13.96 -15.23
CA LEU A 127 0.80 -12.67 -15.90
C LEU A 127 2.13 -11.95 -15.68
N PRO A 128 2.97 -11.80 -16.71
CA PRO A 128 4.26 -11.14 -16.58
C PRO A 128 4.17 -9.83 -15.81
N THR A 129 5.16 -9.57 -15.00
CA THR A 129 5.26 -8.38 -14.16
C THR A 129 4.14 -8.15 -13.14
N SER A 130 3.32 -9.19 -12.79
CA SER A 130 2.36 -9.10 -11.67
C SER A 130 3.03 -8.46 -10.46
N HIS A 131 2.48 -7.32 -9.97
CA HIS A 131 3.20 -6.47 -9.04
C HIS A 131 2.36 -5.99 -7.85
N ARG A 132 1.11 -5.58 -8.04
CA ARG A 132 0.22 -5.18 -6.94
C ARG A 132 -1.04 -6.01 -6.94
N LEU A 133 -1.34 -6.59 -5.78
CA LEU A 133 -2.55 -7.37 -5.54
C LEU A 133 -3.41 -6.67 -4.50
N ARG A 134 -4.72 -6.58 -4.71
CA ARG A 134 -5.68 -6.05 -3.74
C ARG A 134 -7.01 -6.78 -3.82
N TRP A 135 -7.63 -7.01 -2.68
CA TRP A 135 -9.00 -7.47 -2.62
C TRP A 135 -9.97 -6.30 -2.68
N VAL A 136 -11.00 -6.41 -3.53
CA VAL A 136 -11.89 -5.30 -3.90
C VAL A 136 -13.34 -5.78 -3.89
N ASP A 137 -14.22 -5.10 -3.18
CA ASP A 137 -15.68 -5.32 -3.20
C ASP A 137 -16.33 -4.46 -4.28
N ILE A 138 -16.35 -4.96 -5.50
CA ILE A 138 -16.81 -4.21 -6.67
C ILE A 138 -18.34 -4.08 -6.79
N ASP A 139 -19.10 -4.79 -5.97
CA ASP A 139 -20.57 -4.85 -6.03
C ASP A 139 -21.26 -4.63 -4.69
N GLY A 140 -20.51 -4.22 -3.65
CA GLY A 140 -21.02 -3.90 -2.31
C GLY A 140 -21.62 -5.09 -1.56
N THR A 141 -21.30 -6.31 -1.98
CA THR A 141 -21.86 -7.54 -1.37
C THR A 141 -21.01 -8.13 -0.27
N GLY A 142 -19.84 -7.57 0.00
CA GLY A 142 -18.83 -8.12 0.88
C GLY A 142 -18.02 -9.27 0.24
N LYS A 143 -18.38 -9.71 -0.98
CA LYS A 143 -17.62 -10.73 -1.72
C LYS A 143 -16.58 -10.05 -2.60
N LYS A 144 -15.32 -10.16 -2.20
CA LYS A 144 -14.24 -9.49 -2.90
C LYS A 144 -13.70 -10.27 -4.08
N VAL A 145 -13.25 -9.54 -5.09
CA VAL A 145 -12.45 -10.04 -6.20
C VAL A 145 -10.99 -9.69 -5.98
N LEU A 146 -10.06 -10.48 -6.51
CA LEU A 146 -8.65 -10.16 -6.48
C LEU A 146 -8.29 -9.32 -7.70
N VAL A 147 -7.84 -8.10 -7.49
CA VAL A 147 -7.27 -7.24 -8.55
C VAL A 147 -5.77 -7.45 -8.62
N ASN A 148 -5.23 -7.57 -9.84
CA ASN A 148 -3.81 -7.63 -10.12
C ASN A 148 -3.44 -6.50 -11.09
N ALA A 149 -2.52 -5.65 -10.66
CA ALA A 149 -1.90 -4.62 -11.47
C ALA A 149 -0.44 -5.02 -11.75
N PRO A 150 -0.12 -5.52 -12.95
CA PRO A 150 1.26 -5.67 -13.38
C PRO A 150 2.00 -4.33 -13.33
N LEU A 151 3.31 -4.38 -13.10
CA LEU A 151 4.14 -3.17 -13.10
C LEU A 151 4.21 -2.53 -14.48
N THR A 152 4.35 -3.36 -15.53
CA THR A 152 4.48 -2.94 -16.93
C THR A 152 3.78 -3.94 -17.83
N GLY A 153 3.65 -3.63 -19.12
CA GLY A 153 3.29 -4.62 -20.13
C GLY A 153 4.38 -5.68 -20.34
N ALA A 154 4.02 -6.80 -20.98
CA ALA A 154 4.88 -7.97 -21.15
C ALA A 154 6.09 -7.72 -22.08
N ASP A 155 5.99 -6.77 -23.00
CA ASP A 155 7.04 -6.39 -23.93
C ASP A 155 7.73 -5.06 -23.57
N ALA A 156 7.43 -4.49 -22.39
CA ALA A 156 8.00 -3.25 -21.94
C ALA A 156 9.52 -3.33 -21.72
N GLU A 157 10.25 -2.35 -22.19
CA GLU A 157 11.71 -2.24 -22.02
C GLU A 157 12.09 -0.89 -21.38
N ALA A 158 13.04 -0.94 -20.46
CA ALA A 158 13.62 0.27 -19.86
C ALA A 158 14.40 1.09 -20.94
N PRO A 159 14.47 2.43 -20.78
CA PRO A 159 13.93 3.23 -19.68
C PRO A 159 12.47 3.64 -19.89
N ASP A 160 11.93 3.52 -21.09
CA ASP A 160 10.64 4.12 -21.45
C ASP A 160 9.44 3.27 -21.06
N TYR A 161 9.59 1.94 -20.95
CA TYR A 161 8.52 1.00 -20.62
C TYR A 161 7.25 1.17 -21.47
N ARG A 162 7.42 1.47 -22.78
CA ARG A 162 6.32 1.67 -23.73
C ARG A 162 5.65 0.36 -24.10
N ASP A 163 4.63 0.00 -23.36
CA ASP A 163 3.75 -1.14 -23.62
C ASP A 163 2.45 -0.97 -22.81
N ARG A 164 1.41 -1.71 -23.19
CA ARG A 164 0.13 -1.68 -22.50
C ARG A 164 0.18 -2.50 -21.22
N VAL A 165 -0.29 -1.92 -20.13
CA VAL A 165 -0.36 -2.57 -18.81
C VAL A 165 -1.78 -3.07 -18.58
N PRO A 166 -2.03 -4.39 -18.55
CA PRO A 166 -3.36 -4.91 -18.31
C PRO A 166 -3.68 -4.88 -16.82
N LEU A 167 -4.63 -4.06 -16.41
CA LEU A 167 -5.23 -4.16 -15.07
C LEU A 167 -6.31 -5.25 -15.14
N VAL A 168 -6.20 -6.26 -14.27
CA VAL A 168 -7.07 -7.44 -14.34
C VAL A 168 -7.65 -7.82 -12.98
N PHE A 169 -8.69 -8.67 -12.98
CA PHE A 169 -9.23 -9.23 -11.75
C PHE A 169 -9.62 -10.71 -11.89
N TYR A 170 -9.70 -11.38 -10.75
CA TYR A 170 -10.10 -12.78 -10.62
C TYR A 170 -11.24 -12.89 -9.59
N ARG A 171 -12.23 -13.74 -9.90
CA ARG A 171 -13.26 -14.12 -8.91
C ARG A 171 -12.83 -15.38 -8.18
N PRO A 172 -12.94 -15.43 -6.83
CA PRO A 172 -12.73 -16.65 -6.08
C PRO A 172 -13.56 -17.82 -6.64
N GLY A 173 -12.95 -18.99 -6.70
CA GLY A 173 -13.58 -20.22 -7.18
C GLY A 173 -13.32 -20.53 -8.65
N ASP A 174 -13.45 -19.59 -9.58
CA ASP A 174 -13.13 -19.85 -11.00
C ASP A 174 -11.75 -19.34 -11.42
N TRP A 175 -11.21 -18.34 -10.73
CA TRP A 175 -9.88 -17.75 -10.92
C TRP A 175 -9.55 -17.37 -12.37
N LYS A 176 -10.58 -17.12 -13.20
CA LYS A 176 -10.37 -16.70 -14.59
C LYS A 176 -9.95 -15.24 -14.63
N ARG A 177 -8.91 -14.94 -15.42
CA ARG A 177 -8.48 -13.57 -15.69
C ARG A 177 -9.56 -12.81 -16.44
N ARG A 178 -9.93 -11.64 -15.93
CA ARG A 178 -10.85 -10.68 -16.53
C ARG A 178 -10.19 -9.33 -16.61
N ILE A 179 -10.38 -8.62 -17.72
CA ILE A 179 -9.77 -7.31 -17.96
C ILE A 179 -10.61 -6.23 -17.29
N ILE A 180 -9.96 -5.36 -16.53
CA ILE A 180 -10.48 -4.07 -16.06
C ILE A 180 -10.17 -3.00 -17.10
N ASP A 181 -8.89 -2.87 -17.47
CA ASP A 181 -8.37 -1.95 -18.47
C ASP A 181 -7.10 -2.53 -19.09
N ASP A 182 -6.94 -2.39 -20.40
CA ASP A 182 -5.73 -2.75 -21.13
C ASP A 182 -5.22 -1.59 -22.01
N SER A 183 -5.70 -0.40 -21.73
CA SER A 183 -5.38 0.80 -22.51
C SER A 183 -4.36 1.72 -21.83
N SER A 184 -4.00 1.45 -20.57
CA SER A 184 -2.91 2.16 -19.89
C SER A 184 -1.56 1.76 -20.47
N GLU A 185 -0.66 2.73 -20.67
CA GLU A 185 0.69 2.53 -21.21
C GLU A 185 1.73 2.88 -20.16
N GLY A 186 2.86 2.22 -20.21
CA GLY A 186 4.04 2.55 -19.41
C GLY A 186 4.14 1.72 -18.12
N LEU A 187 4.11 2.38 -16.97
CA LEU A 187 4.30 1.75 -15.68
C LEU A 187 3.13 2.09 -14.76
N VAL A 188 2.62 1.07 -14.03
CA VAL A 188 1.67 1.19 -12.93
C VAL A 188 2.32 0.61 -11.67
N HIS A 189 2.62 1.47 -10.67
CA HIS A 189 3.36 1.03 -9.50
C HIS A 189 2.48 0.88 -8.25
N GLY A 190 1.54 1.77 -8.03
CA GLY A 190 0.63 1.75 -6.89
C GLY A 190 -0.82 1.48 -7.27
N ILE A 191 -1.56 0.74 -6.43
CA ILE A 191 -3.02 0.69 -6.44
C ILE A 191 -3.57 0.82 -5.03
N THR A 192 -4.64 1.62 -4.89
CA THR A 192 -5.34 1.86 -3.64
C THR A 192 -6.83 1.61 -3.84
N ILE A 193 -7.46 0.99 -2.86
CA ILE A 193 -8.88 0.64 -2.86
C ILE A 193 -9.62 1.58 -1.91
N THR A 194 -10.72 2.10 -2.36
CA THR A 194 -11.56 3.01 -1.57
C THR A 194 -12.99 3.05 -2.14
N ASP A 195 -13.97 3.20 -1.28
CA ASP A 195 -15.31 3.65 -1.68
C ASP A 195 -15.20 5.15 -2.02
N TRP A 196 -15.02 5.45 -3.33
CA TRP A 196 -14.69 6.79 -3.79
C TRP A 196 -15.88 7.76 -3.72
N ASP A 197 -17.06 7.32 -3.98
CA ASP A 197 -18.25 8.19 -4.02
C ASP A 197 -19.27 7.91 -2.92
N GLY A 198 -18.96 6.98 -1.99
CA GLY A 198 -19.78 6.69 -0.83
C GLY A 198 -21.02 5.86 -1.14
N ASP A 199 -20.97 5.06 -2.23
CA ASP A 199 -22.08 4.21 -2.66
C ASP A 199 -22.03 2.78 -2.09
N GLY A 200 -20.99 2.47 -1.32
CA GLY A 200 -20.78 1.16 -0.68
C GLY A 200 -20.06 0.16 -1.58
N HIS A 201 -19.62 0.57 -2.76
CA HIS A 201 -18.77 -0.22 -3.66
C HIS A 201 -17.33 0.28 -3.60
N ASP A 202 -16.36 -0.60 -3.75
CA ASP A 202 -14.97 -0.19 -3.84
C ASP A 202 -14.61 0.25 -5.25
N GLU A 203 -13.91 1.37 -5.38
CA GLU A 203 -13.19 1.79 -6.57
C GLU A 203 -11.70 1.55 -6.43
N ILE A 204 -11.01 1.54 -7.58
CA ILE A 204 -9.57 1.36 -7.67
C ILE A 204 -8.93 2.65 -8.11
N LEU A 205 -7.98 3.17 -7.34
CA LEU A 205 -7.03 4.18 -7.80
C LEU A 205 -5.74 3.49 -8.23
N SER A 206 -5.21 3.86 -9.39
CA SER A 206 -3.85 3.46 -9.79
C SER A 206 -2.94 4.67 -9.91
N ALA A 207 -1.67 4.50 -9.56
CA ALA A 207 -0.61 5.48 -9.73
C ALA A 207 0.47 4.93 -10.68
N GLY A 208 0.84 5.71 -11.68
CA GLY A 208 1.80 5.35 -12.70
C GLY A 208 2.27 6.54 -13.53
N PHE A 209 2.98 6.28 -14.62
CA PHE A 209 3.52 7.33 -15.50
C PHE A 209 2.44 8.26 -16.08
N ASN A 210 1.20 7.78 -16.20
CA ASN A 210 0.05 8.54 -16.66
C ASN A 210 -0.69 9.30 -15.53
N GLY A 211 -0.10 9.38 -14.33
CA GLY A 211 -0.70 9.99 -13.16
C GLY A 211 -1.61 9.04 -12.37
N ILE A 212 -2.61 9.61 -11.70
CA ILE A 212 -3.56 8.88 -10.85
C ILE A 212 -4.85 8.68 -11.63
N GLN A 213 -5.22 7.41 -11.86
CA GLN A 213 -6.43 6.99 -12.57
C GLN A 213 -7.43 6.39 -11.58
N LEU A 214 -8.71 6.64 -11.78
CA LEU A 214 -9.81 6.03 -11.05
C LEU A 214 -10.53 5.05 -11.97
N TYR A 215 -10.78 3.85 -11.47
CA TYR A 215 -11.58 2.81 -12.14
C TYR A 215 -12.81 2.50 -11.31
N LYS A 216 -13.97 2.63 -11.91
CA LYS A 216 -15.28 2.37 -11.33
C LYS A 216 -16.08 1.42 -12.21
N VAL A 217 -16.79 0.48 -11.57
CA VAL A 217 -17.77 -0.37 -12.28
C VAL A 217 -19.02 0.46 -12.55
N GLY A 218 -19.36 0.60 -13.83
CA GLY A 218 -20.58 1.28 -14.25
C GLY A 218 -21.77 0.34 -14.42
N ALA A 219 -22.91 0.92 -14.81
CA ALA A 219 -24.11 0.15 -15.12
C ALA A 219 -23.83 -0.93 -16.17
N GLY A 220 -24.26 -2.17 -15.89
CA GLY A 220 -24.02 -3.32 -16.76
C GLY A 220 -22.67 -4.01 -16.58
N GLY A 221 -21.90 -3.66 -15.53
CA GLY A 221 -20.64 -4.34 -15.18
C GLY A 221 -19.42 -3.93 -16.02
N ASN A 222 -19.53 -2.87 -16.80
CA ASN A 222 -18.40 -2.32 -17.56
C ASN A 222 -17.57 -1.41 -16.69
N TRP A 223 -16.25 -1.44 -16.87
CA TRP A 223 -15.32 -0.55 -16.16
C TRP A 223 -15.22 0.80 -16.89
N ASN A 224 -15.22 1.85 -16.11
CA ASN A 224 -14.96 3.22 -16.56
C ASN A 224 -13.65 3.72 -15.94
N ARG A 225 -12.77 4.29 -16.76
CA ARG A 225 -11.53 4.92 -16.31
C ARG A 225 -11.62 6.43 -16.42
N SER A 226 -11.16 7.16 -15.40
CA SER A 226 -11.04 8.60 -15.41
C SER A 226 -9.72 9.06 -14.82
N LEU A 227 -9.14 10.12 -15.39
CA LEU A 227 -7.93 10.75 -14.86
C LEU A 227 -8.31 11.67 -13.70
N ILE A 228 -7.75 11.40 -12.51
CA ILE A 228 -7.91 12.25 -11.33
C ILE A 228 -6.83 13.33 -11.28
N ALA A 229 -5.57 12.94 -11.46
CA ALA A 229 -4.44 13.86 -11.40
C ALA A 229 -3.31 13.40 -12.34
N LYS A 230 -2.61 14.35 -12.95
CA LYS A 230 -1.51 14.06 -13.91
C LYS A 230 -0.21 13.62 -13.23
N GLY A 231 -0.06 13.89 -11.92
CA GLY A 231 1.20 13.62 -11.24
C GLY A 231 2.28 14.65 -11.53
N ASP A 232 3.53 14.23 -11.39
CA ASP A 232 4.69 15.06 -11.73
C ASP A 232 4.63 15.48 -13.20
N PRO A 233 4.81 16.79 -13.53
CA PRO A 233 4.68 17.32 -14.88
C PRO A 233 5.91 17.07 -15.77
N ALA A 234 6.95 16.40 -15.28
CA ALA A 234 8.13 16.11 -16.07
C ALA A 234 7.79 15.29 -17.32
N ALA A 235 8.69 15.30 -18.28
CA ALA A 235 8.52 14.49 -19.49
C ALA A 235 8.65 12.99 -19.18
N TRP A 236 7.90 12.17 -19.92
CA TRP A 236 8.04 10.72 -19.90
C TRP A 236 9.51 10.26 -20.04
N PRO A 237 10.00 9.27 -19.27
CA PRO A 237 9.28 8.43 -18.31
C PRO A 237 9.33 8.94 -16.86
N LYS A 238 9.65 10.20 -16.64
CA LYS A 238 9.74 10.83 -15.30
C LYS A 238 8.45 11.58 -14.92
N SER A 239 7.35 11.31 -15.61
CA SER A 239 6.03 11.88 -15.34
C SER A 239 5.23 11.03 -14.34
N GLY A 240 4.12 11.58 -13.87
CA GLY A 240 3.10 10.85 -13.14
C GLY A 240 3.42 10.61 -11.68
N SER A 241 2.95 9.49 -11.16
CA SER A 241 3.01 9.16 -9.73
C SER A 241 3.52 7.75 -9.53
N SER A 242 4.14 7.48 -8.38
CA SER A 242 4.61 6.15 -7.97
C SER A 242 3.54 5.40 -7.19
N ASP A 243 3.00 6.04 -6.15
CA ASP A 243 2.01 5.47 -5.26
C ASP A 243 1.03 6.55 -4.81
N VAL A 244 -0.15 6.13 -4.33
CA VAL A 244 -1.20 7.04 -3.89
C VAL A 244 -1.92 6.49 -2.66
N ALA A 245 -2.23 7.36 -1.71
CA ALA A 245 -3.09 7.09 -0.56
C ALA A 245 -4.23 8.11 -0.54
N VAL A 246 -5.37 7.69 0.01
CA VAL A 246 -6.58 8.53 0.19
C VAL A 246 -6.69 8.89 1.66
N GLY A 247 -6.73 10.18 1.96
CA GLY A 247 -6.90 10.68 3.32
C GLY A 247 -8.04 11.68 3.43
N HIS A 248 -8.41 12.01 4.68
CA HIS A 248 -9.47 12.94 5.00
C HIS A 248 -9.00 13.98 6.02
N ILE A 249 -9.52 15.19 5.90
CA ILE A 249 -9.45 16.24 6.91
C ILE A 249 -10.89 16.61 7.23
N GLY A 250 -11.42 16.05 8.30
CA GLY A 250 -12.85 16.08 8.58
C GLY A 250 -13.64 15.40 7.46
N ARG A 251 -14.43 16.17 6.71
CA ARG A 251 -15.20 15.63 5.57
C ARG A 251 -14.52 15.81 4.20
N GLU A 252 -13.43 16.54 4.16
CA GLU A 252 -12.71 16.82 2.92
C GLU A 252 -11.71 15.71 2.63
N ARG A 253 -11.83 15.11 1.44
CA ARG A 253 -10.87 14.12 0.95
C ARG A 253 -9.66 14.82 0.36
N PHE A 254 -8.49 14.25 0.60
CA PHE A 254 -7.26 14.56 -0.13
C PHE A 254 -6.61 13.30 -0.66
N LEU A 255 -5.70 13.44 -1.62
CA LEU A 255 -4.80 12.38 -2.03
C LEU A 255 -3.38 12.75 -1.63
N ALA A 256 -2.61 11.77 -1.17
CA ALA A 256 -1.18 11.89 -0.98
C ALA A 256 -0.47 10.94 -1.95
N ALA A 257 0.57 11.41 -2.62
CA ALA A 257 1.29 10.62 -3.62
C ALA A 257 2.81 10.79 -3.48
N ILE A 258 3.54 9.72 -3.80
CA ILE A 258 4.98 9.81 -4.09
C ILE A 258 5.14 10.05 -5.58
N GLU A 259 5.96 11.04 -5.94
CA GLU A 259 6.14 11.48 -7.33
C GLU A 259 7.59 11.86 -7.65
N PRO A 260 8.01 11.63 -8.89
CA PRO A 260 7.49 10.65 -9.84
C PRO A 260 7.74 9.21 -9.36
N TRP A 261 7.76 8.23 -10.25
CA TRP A 261 8.06 6.83 -9.88
C TRP A 261 9.40 6.71 -9.17
N HIS A 262 9.39 6.11 -7.95
CA HIS A 262 10.50 6.10 -7.00
C HIS A 262 11.13 7.49 -6.79
N GLY A 263 10.29 8.51 -6.83
CA GLY A 263 10.74 9.90 -6.84
C GLY A 263 11.09 10.46 -5.48
N ASN A 264 11.28 11.76 -5.48
CA ASN A 264 11.74 12.51 -4.31
C ASN A 264 10.64 13.37 -3.68
N GLN A 265 9.43 13.37 -4.24
CA GLN A 265 8.38 14.27 -3.80
C GLN A 265 7.29 13.55 -3.05
N VAL A 266 6.77 14.18 -2.00
CA VAL A 266 5.42 13.94 -1.46
C VAL A 266 4.54 15.05 -1.99
N ALA A 267 3.56 14.69 -2.80
CA ALA A 267 2.57 15.60 -3.35
C ALA A 267 1.20 15.35 -2.71
N VAL A 268 0.48 16.42 -2.39
CA VAL A 268 -0.89 16.37 -1.90
C VAL A 268 -1.82 16.98 -2.94
N TYR A 269 -2.97 16.36 -3.12
CA TYR A 269 -4.02 16.85 -3.98
C TYR A 269 -5.26 17.14 -3.17
N ARG A 270 -5.80 18.34 -3.29
CA ARG A 270 -7.06 18.75 -2.68
C ARG A 270 -8.01 19.27 -3.74
N ALA A 271 -9.29 18.89 -3.66
CA ALA A 271 -10.30 19.34 -4.60
C ALA A 271 -10.68 20.79 -4.31
N ASN A 272 -10.67 21.63 -5.33
CA ASN A 272 -11.18 23.01 -5.30
C ASN A 272 -12.07 23.21 -6.51
N GLY A 273 -13.39 23.39 -6.28
CA GLY A 273 -14.36 23.56 -7.37
C GLY A 273 -14.43 22.35 -8.33
N GLY A 274 -14.17 21.12 -7.83
CA GLY A 274 -14.18 19.89 -8.63
C GLY A 274 -12.87 19.61 -9.37
N VAL A 275 -11.85 20.47 -9.23
CA VAL A 275 -10.52 20.28 -9.82
C VAL A 275 -9.52 19.93 -8.72
N TRP A 276 -8.75 18.86 -8.91
CA TRP A 276 -7.69 18.45 -8.00
C TRP A 276 -6.45 19.32 -8.21
N GLN A 277 -6.11 20.08 -7.16
CA GLN A 277 -4.94 20.95 -7.15
C GLN A 277 -3.77 20.25 -6.47
N ARG A 278 -2.63 20.21 -7.17
CA ARG A 278 -1.38 19.58 -6.72
C ARG A 278 -0.53 20.55 -5.91
N GLU A 279 -0.08 20.12 -4.75
CA GLU A 279 0.91 20.80 -3.91
C GLU A 279 2.02 19.83 -3.54
N VAL A 280 3.28 20.19 -3.80
CA VAL A 280 4.44 19.43 -3.31
C VAL A 280 4.75 19.91 -1.90
N ILE A 281 4.54 19.05 -0.92
CA ILE A 281 4.76 19.37 0.49
C ILE A 281 6.17 19.01 0.96
N ASP A 282 6.85 18.11 0.27
CA ASP A 282 8.24 17.73 0.50
C ASP A 282 8.88 17.28 -0.83
N ALA A 283 10.16 17.60 -1.04
CA ALA A 283 10.95 17.19 -2.20
C ALA A 283 12.31 16.59 -1.77
N SER A 284 12.40 16.09 -0.54
CA SER A 284 13.66 15.61 0.05
C SER A 284 13.79 14.08 0.13
N LEU A 285 12.81 13.33 -0.37
CA LEU A 285 12.88 11.87 -0.39
C LEU A 285 13.99 11.41 -1.35
N VAL A 286 14.52 10.23 -1.12
CA VAL A 286 15.47 9.55 -2.01
C VAL A 286 14.96 8.13 -2.27
N ASP A 287 14.51 7.86 -3.50
CA ASP A 287 13.88 6.58 -3.83
C ASP A 287 12.62 6.34 -2.96
N GLY A 288 11.66 7.27 -3.01
CA GLY A 288 10.39 7.21 -2.27
C GLY A 288 9.59 5.98 -2.68
N HIS A 289 9.07 5.21 -1.71
CA HIS A 289 8.51 3.90 -2.04
C HIS A 289 7.21 3.54 -1.31
N THR A 290 6.93 4.12 -0.16
CA THR A 290 5.72 3.82 0.60
C THR A 290 5.01 5.10 1.02
N ILE A 291 3.69 5.12 0.90
CA ILE A 291 2.84 6.20 1.39
C ILE A 291 1.55 5.59 1.96
N ALA A 292 1.11 6.11 3.08
CA ALA A 292 -0.15 5.76 3.72
C ALA A 292 -0.77 7.00 4.36
N THR A 293 -2.06 6.96 4.60
CA THR A 293 -2.81 7.98 5.35
C THR A 293 -3.52 7.33 6.53
N VAL A 294 -3.55 8.00 7.66
CA VAL A 294 -4.12 7.46 8.91
C VAL A 294 -4.35 8.58 9.91
N ASP A 295 -5.46 8.55 10.62
CA ASP A 295 -5.74 9.42 11.77
C ASP A 295 -4.98 8.92 13.02
N LEU A 296 -3.71 9.35 13.16
CA LEU A 296 -2.86 8.97 14.29
C LEU A 296 -3.27 9.65 15.61
N ALA A 297 -3.91 10.81 15.50
CA ALA A 297 -4.33 11.60 16.65
C ALA A 297 -5.74 11.23 17.16
N GLY A 298 -6.57 10.58 16.34
CA GLY A 298 -7.98 10.32 16.61
C GLY A 298 -8.83 11.61 16.59
N ASP A 299 -8.42 12.60 15.77
CA ASP A 299 -9.07 13.92 15.72
C ASP A 299 -9.85 14.15 14.41
N GLY A 300 -9.90 13.16 13.53
CA GLY A 300 -10.62 13.17 12.26
C GLY A 300 -9.84 13.84 11.12
N ALA A 301 -8.54 14.02 11.28
CA ALA A 301 -7.63 14.47 10.23
C ALA A 301 -6.52 13.44 10.05
N ASP A 302 -6.45 12.86 8.85
CA ASP A 302 -5.41 11.88 8.56
C ASP A 302 -4.03 12.54 8.41
N GLU A 303 -3.03 11.98 9.05
CA GLU A 303 -1.63 12.19 8.76
C GLU A 303 -1.21 11.39 7.53
N ILE A 304 -0.13 11.84 6.90
CA ILE A 304 0.55 11.11 5.81
C ILE A 304 1.81 10.48 6.37
N VAL A 305 1.95 9.16 6.21
CA VAL A 305 3.19 8.41 6.48
C VAL A 305 3.89 8.17 5.15
N ALA A 306 5.12 8.66 4.99
CA ALA A 306 5.91 8.44 3.77
C ALA A 306 7.31 7.96 4.10
N GLY A 307 7.75 6.89 3.43
CA GLY A 307 9.06 6.29 3.61
C GLY A 307 9.84 6.15 2.29
N PHE A 308 11.15 6.13 2.39
CA PHE A 308 12.04 6.01 1.25
C PHE A 308 13.24 5.09 1.51
N ARG A 309 13.74 4.48 0.44
CA ARG A 309 14.76 3.42 0.50
C ARG A 309 16.19 3.92 0.38
N GLY A 310 16.38 5.03 -0.35
CA GLY A 310 17.69 5.60 -0.56
C GLY A 310 18.24 6.31 0.70
N LYS A 311 19.55 6.46 0.82
CA LYS A 311 20.15 7.17 1.95
C LYS A 311 19.75 8.64 1.96
N PRO A 312 19.42 9.21 3.15
CA PRO A 312 19.67 8.71 4.50
C PRO A 312 18.64 7.71 5.07
N GLN A 313 17.66 7.21 4.28
CA GLN A 313 16.70 6.18 4.71
C GLN A 313 15.84 6.65 5.88
N ARG A 314 14.69 7.23 5.60
CA ARG A 314 13.83 7.80 6.65
C ARG A 314 12.38 7.44 6.44
N VAL A 315 11.62 7.52 7.51
CA VAL A 315 10.17 7.57 7.50
C VAL A 315 9.72 8.89 8.09
N TYR A 316 8.85 9.58 7.37
CA TYR A 316 8.28 10.86 7.79
C TYR A 316 6.78 10.74 8.04
N ILE A 317 6.29 11.58 8.95
CA ILE A 317 4.86 11.82 9.18
C ILE A 317 4.62 13.29 8.84
N TYR A 318 3.53 13.55 8.12
CA TYR A 318 3.10 14.92 7.81
C TYR A 318 1.69 15.13 8.37
N SER A 319 1.53 16.14 9.21
CA SER A 319 0.24 16.55 9.79
C SER A 319 -0.16 17.92 9.28
N PHE A 320 -1.45 18.11 8.97
CA PHE A 320 -1.97 19.38 8.49
C PHE A 320 -2.46 20.25 9.66
N ASP A 321 -1.96 21.48 9.79
CA ASP A 321 -2.34 22.42 10.88
C ASP A 321 -3.47 23.39 10.48
N GLY A 322 -4.17 23.11 9.39
CA GLY A 322 -5.19 23.99 8.82
C GLY A 322 -4.63 24.99 7.81
N LYS A 323 -3.30 25.13 7.67
CA LYS A 323 -2.64 26.06 6.76
C LYS A 323 -1.56 25.37 5.91
N ARG A 324 -0.77 24.52 6.54
CA ARG A 324 0.37 23.82 5.90
C ARG A 324 0.54 22.42 6.47
N TRP A 325 1.25 21.60 5.72
CA TRP A 325 1.73 20.30 6.18
C TRP A 325 3.04 20.45 6.95
N ASN A 326 3.09 19.92 8.17
CA ASN A 326 4.23 19.95 9.05
C ASN A 326 4.84 18.55 9.13
N ARG A 327 6.15 18.44 8.95
CA ARG A 327 6.86 17.17 8.93
C ARG A 327 7.45 16.82 10.29
N GLN A 328 7.25 15.58 10.71
CA GLN A 328 7.93 14.92 11.82
C GLN A 328 8.74 13.74 11.28
N THR A 329 9.92 13.47 11.83
CA THR A 329 10.68 12.25 11.52
C THR A 329 10.24 11.14 12.47
N LEU A 330 9.76 10.02 11.90
CA LEU A 330 9.43 8.80 12.63
C LEU A 330 10.66 7.92 12.81
N ASP A 331 11.42 7.68 11.73
CA ASP A 331 12.67 6.93 11.74
C ASP A 331 13.77 7.74 11.04
N ASP A 332 14.94 7.84 11.66
CA ASP A 332 16.10 8.61 11.17
C ASP A 332 17.27 7.70 10.83
N GLY A 333 17.14 6.96 9.74
CA GLY A 333 18.21 6.13 9.19
C GLY A 333 18.21 4.67 9.63
N GLY A 334 17.25 4.26 10.45
CA GLY A 334 17.13 2.90 10.97
C GLY A 334 16.41 1.92 10.04
N ILE A 335 15.72 2.43 9.00
CA ILE A 335 14.96 1.59 8.07
C ILE A 335 14.96 2.16 6.64
N SER A 336 15.32 1.30 5.68
CA SER A 336 15.19 1.55 4.24
C SER A 336 13.77 1.18 3.80
N ALA A 337 12.79 2.02 4.15
CA ALA A 337 11.38 1.68 4.12
C ALA A 337 10.88 1.36 2.71
N ALA A 338 10.59 0.08 2.44
CA ALA A 338 9.98 -0.39 1.21
C ALA A 338 8.45 -0.42 1.30
N ALA A 339 7.91 -0.73 2.47
CA ALA A 339 6.48 -0.63 2.75
C ALA A 339 6.26 -0.32 4.22
N CYS A 340 5.18 0.41 4.51
CA CYS A 340 4.63 0.56 5.84
C CYS A 340 3.16 0.14 5.83
N ALA A 341 2.73 -0.52 6.89
CA ALA A 341 1.35 -0.86 7.20
C ALA A 341 0.91 -0.13 8.46
N VAL A 342 -0.37 0.13 8.57
CA VAL A 342 -0.96 0.81 9.72
C VAL A 342 -2.02 -0.09 10.34
N ALA A 343 -1.92 -0.35 11.64
CA ALA A 343 -2.90 -1.10 12.41
C ALA A 343 -2.70 -0.83 13.89
N ASP A 344 -3.73 -1.07 14.70
CA ASP A 344 -3.59 -1.14 16.17
C ASP A 344 -2.93 -2.48 16.53
N LEU A 345 -1.62 -2.46 16.77
CA LEU A 345 -0.82 -3.67 17.01
C LEU A 345 -0.75 -4.08 18.49
N ASN A 346 -1.08 -3.16 19.39
CA ASN A 346 -1.05 -3.43 20.83
C ASN A 346 -2.45 -3.50 21.47
N GLY A 347 -3.51 -3.25 20.71
CA GLY A 347 -4.89 -3.30 21.18
C GLY A 347 -5.32 -2.12 22.04
N ASP A 348 -4.64 -0.96 21.94
CA ASP A 348 -4.92 0.21 22.74
C ASP A 348 -5.88 1.24 22.08
N GLY A 349 -6.35 0.92 20.87
CA GLY A 349 -7.29 1.71 20.09
C GLY A 349 -6.64 2.83 19.28
N ARG A 350 -5.32 2.96 19.28
CA ARG A 350 -4.56 3.90 18.44
C ARG A 350 -3.85 3.16 17.30
N PRO A 351 -3.85 3.73 16.08
CA PRO A 351 -3.10 3.15 14.99
C PRO A 351 -1.58 3.24 15.25
N ASP A 352 -0.89 2.11 15.09
CA ASP A 352 0.56 2.00 15.07
C ASP A 352 1.07 1.90 13.62
N ILE A 353 2.37 2.01 13.41
CA ILE A 353 2.99 1.93 12.09
C ILE A 353 4.01 0.79 12.08
N ALA A 354 3.86 -0.21 11.21
CA ALA A 354 4.86 -1.24 10.97
C ALA A 354 5.52 -1.02 9.61
N CYS A 355 6.86 -0.99 9.56
CA CYS A 355 7.61 -0.82 8.32
C CYS A 355 8.62 -1.94 8.10
N ILE A 356 8.83 -2.32 6.82
CA ILE A 356 9.83 -3.30 6.39
C ILE A 356 10.91 -2.61 5.56
N GLY A 357 12.16 -2.95 5.84
CA GLY A 357 13.33 -2.33 5.24
C GLY A 357 13.99 -3.20 4.17
N SER A 358 14.20 -2.63 2.96
CA SER A 358 14.82 -3.35 1.85
C SER A 358 16.32 -3.55 2.04
N ALA A 359 17.09 -2.48 2.17
CA ALA A 359 18.55 -2.53 2.35
C ALA A 359 18.95 -2.74 3.82
N THR A 360 18.07 -2.46 4.77
CA THR A 360 18.29 -2.69 6.21
C THR A 360 17.85 -4.07 6.68
N HIS A 361 17.11 -4.81 5.85
CA HIS A 361 16.69 -6.21 6.09
C HIS A 361 15.88 -6.41 7.37
N ASN A 362 15.23 -5.36 7.87
CA ASN A 362 14.55 -5.36 9.16
C ASN A 362 13.03 -5.16 9.02
N LEU A 363 12.32 -5.58 10.06
CA LEU A 363 10.92 -5.27 10.31
C LEU A 363 10.86 -4.58 11.67
N LYS A 364 10.31 -3.38 11.67
CA LYS A 364 10.09 -2.58 12.86
C LYS A 364 8.62 -2.21 12.97
N TRP A 365 8.17 -1.96 14.20
CA TRP A 365 6.93 -1.24 14.42
C TRP A 365 7.14 -0.10 15.41
N TYR A 366 6.34 0.93 15.25
CA TYR A 366 6.39 2.17 16.00
C TYR A 366 5.06 2.31 16.72
N GLU A 367 5.09 2.02 18.04
CA GLU A 367 3.96 2.11 18.94
C GLU A 367 3.57 3.58 19.12
N ASN A 368 2.34 3.92 18.79
CA ASN A 368 1.81 5.27 18.90
C ASN A 368 1.39 5.57 20.35
N LEU A 369 2.20 6.35 21.04
CA LEU A 369 1.93 6.77 22.43
C LEU A 369 1.02 8.02 22.52
N GLY A 370 0.53 8.47 21.37
CA GLY A 370 -0.33 9.66 21.24
C GLY A 370 0.46 10.97 21.11
N PRO A 371 -0.25 12.10 21.05
CA PRO A 371 0.36 13.41 20.87
C PRO A 371 1.22 13.82 22.08
N VAL A 372 2.28 14.57 21.80
CA VAL A 372 3.16 15.14 22.83
C VAL A 372 2.33 16.00 23.79
N LYS A 373 2.33 15.62 25.08
CA LYS A 373 1.69 16.43 26.12
C LYS A 373 2.49 17.72 26.32
N ARG A 374 1.99 18.86 25.84
CA ARG A 374 2.56 20.15 26.23
C ARG A 374 2.33 20.37 27.73
N THR A 375 3.38 20.35 28.52
CA THR A 375 3.34 20.87 29.89
C THR A 375 3.05 22.37 29.79
N GLN A 376 1.86 22.79 30.17
CA GLN A 376 1.59 24.22 30.38
C GLN A 376 2.62 24.71 31.42
N ARG A 377 3.50 25.60 31.00
CA ARG A 377 4.37 26.37 31.90
C ARG A 377 3.67 27.69 32.27
#